data_3306c013b0ba6ce728e4f189bbd54e64
#
_entry.id   3306c013b0ba6ce728e4f189bbd54e64
#
_cell.length_a   1.000
_cell.length_b   1.000
_cell.length_c   1.000
_cell.angle_alpha   90.00
_cell.angle_beta   90.00
_cell.angle_gamma   90.00
#
_symmetry.space_group_name_H-M   'P 1'
#
loop_
_entity.id
_entity.type
_entity.pdbx_description
1 polymer ?
#
loop_
_entity_poly.entity_id
_entity_poly.type
_entity_poly.pdbx_seq_one_letter_code
_entity_poly.pdbx_strand_id
1 'polypeptide(L)'
;MRKLYYLIPVIAIALFITIPFLQESLSHQDTGLSKSDRFEGEKEGPEAELEEIKGAIEDMIFTSRDIDLGYIPYDKLFSAITEGQKRVQQPSRSSSGGESLTNAIWRTRGPNNVGGRTRAIMIDESDPNRNRIWIGSVSGGVWRTEDITQADPQWKKLTLQVDNLAIGCIAQDPNNLQTIYVGTGEGFPNVDAVTGAGIFKSTDDGATWTWLASTKNSTFENVHEIYVHTNGDIYAGTSVGGLLRSKDAGGTWE
;
A
#
# COMPACT_ATOMS: atom_id res chain seq x y z
N MET A 1 7.18 -10.28 40.98
CA MET A 1 7.09 -9.89 39.59
C MET A 1 5.77 -10.40 38.97
N ARG A 2 4.62 -9.87 39.38
CA ARG A 2 3.28 -10.30 38.93
C ARG A 2 2.25 -9.18 38.97
N LYS A 3 2.56 -7.95 38.53
CA LYS A 3 1.61 -6.81 38.58
C LYS A 3 1.61 -5.91 37.33
N LEU A 4 2.17 -6.35 36.18
CA LEU A 4 2.22 -5.49 35.00
C LEU A 4 1.31 -5.91 33.84
N TYR A 5 0.58 -7.02 33.96
CA TYR A 5 -0.23 -7.55 32.85
C TYR A 5 -1.70 -7.09 32.83
N TYR A 6 -2.13 -6.28 33.79
CA TYR A 6 -3.52 -5.82 33.88
C TYR A 6 -3.78 -4.37 33.46
N LEU A 7 -2.74 -3.61 33.07
CA LEU A 7 -2.92 -2.20 32.69
C LEU A 7 -3.24 -2.02 31.19
N ILE A 8 -2.77 -2.90 30.33
CA ILE A 8 -2.98 -2.78 28.88
C ILE A 8 -4.45 -2.99 28.47
N PRO A 9 -5.21 -3.98 29.00
CA PRO A 9 -6.62 -4.13 28.62
C PRO A 9 -7.53 -3.01 29.13
N VAL A 10 -7.16 -2.31 30.21
CA VAL A 10 -7.98 -1.21 30.77
C VAL A 10 -7.90 0.04 29.88
N ILE A 11 -6.74 0.33 29.28
CA ILE A 11 -6.58 1.46 28.34
C ILE A 11 -7.32 1.18 27.03
N ALA A 12 -7.29 -0.06 26.52
CA ALA A 12 -8.03 -0.45 25.34
C ALA A 12 -9.55 -0.38 25.54
N ILE A 13 -10.06 -0.76 26.73
CA ILE A 13 -11.49 -0.68 27.07
C ILE A 13 -11.93 0.78 27.26
N ALA A 14 -11.08 1.66 27.80
CA ALA A 14 -11.39 3.08 27.94
C ALA A 14 -11.53 3.78 26.59
N LEU A 15 -10.71 3.40 25.58
CA LEU A 15 -10.82 3.91 24.20
C LEU A 15 -12.10 3.41 23.50
N PHE A 16 -12.54 2.18 23.76
CA PHE A 16 -13.77 1.64 23.16
C PHE A 16 -15.07 2.22 23.78
N ILE A 17 -15.02 2.70 25.01
CA ILE A 17 -16.20 3.27 25.70
C ILE A 17 -16.40 4.76 25.37
N THR A 18 -15.34 5.48 24.98
CA THR A 18 -15.42 6.91 24.67
C THR A 18 -15.81 7.22 23.22
N ILE A 19 -15.62 6.29 22.29
CA ILE A 19 -15.98 6.49 20.87
C ILE A 19 -17.50 6.67 20.65
N PRO A 20 -18.42 5.90 21.27
CA PRO A 20 -19.85 6.12 21.09
C PRO A 20 -20.36 7.43 21.68
N PHE A 21 -19.70 7.99 22.70
CA PHE A 21 -20.13 9.25 23.30
C PHE A 21 -19.75 10.49 22.48
N LEU A 22 -18.73 10.39 21.63
CA LEU A 22 -18.35 11.43 20.66
C LEU A 22 -19.27 11.44 19.44
N GLN A 23 -19.95 10.33 19.15
CA GLN A 23 -20.82 10.21 17.99
C GLN A 23 -22.18 10.92 18.17
N GLU A 24 -22.62 11.11 19.40
CA GLU A 24 -23.89 11.83 19.69
C GLU A 24 -23.76 13.36 19.66
N SER A 25 -22.56 13.92 19.78
CA SER A 25 -22.35 15.38 19.75
C SER A 25 -22.12 15.97 18.36
N LEU A 26 -21.96 15.14 17.33
CA LEU A 26 -21.64 15.58 15.97
C LEU A 26 -22.86 15.70 15.02
N SER A 27 -24.08 15.46 15.52
CA SER A 27 -25.30 15.71 14.74
C SER A 27 -25.75 17.16 14.93
N HIS A 28 -25.27 18.06 14.15
CA HIS A 28 -25.74 19.40 13.78
C HIS A 28 -24.68 20.50 13.95
N GLN A 29 -24.01 20.78 12.86
CA GLN A 29 -23.89 22.15 12.34
C GLN A 29 -23.21 22.12 10.96
N ASP A 30 -24.04 22.18 9.95
CA ASP A 30 -23.65 22.51 8.60
C ASP A 30 -23.35 24.01 8.56
N THR A 31 -22.09 24.41 8.76
CA THR A 31 -21.61 25.75 8.51
C THR A 31 -20.62 25.70 7.36
N GLY A 32 -21.12 26.12 6.18
CA GLY A 32 -20.34 26.28 4.96
C GLY A 32 -19.16 27.25 5.12
N LEU A 33 -18.05 26.74 5.61
CA LEU A 33 -16.75 27.43 5.62
C LEU A 33 -15.87 26.88 4.50
N SER A 34 -15.46 27.79 3.63
CA SER A 34 -14.54 27.55 2.54
C SER A 34 -13.22 26.99 3.05
N LYS A 35 -12.62 26.07 2.29
CA LYS A 35 -11.30 25.45 2.56
C LYS A 35 -10.14 26.45 2.71
N SER A 36 -10.34 27.72 2.34
CA SER A 36 -9.32 28.78 2.38
C SER A 36 -9.12 29.43 3.76
N ASP A 37 -10.05 29.25 4.69
CA ASP A 37 -10.02 29.98 5.97
C ASP A 37 -9.37 29.23 7.14
N ARG A 38 -8.76 28.05 6.87
CA ARG A 38 -8.16 27.17 7.89
C ARG A 38 -6.68 27.43 8.16
N PHE A 39 -6.07 28.41 7.53
CA PHE A 39 -4.60 28.63 7.62
C PHE A 39 -4.19 29.86 8.41
N GLU A 40 -4.98 30.36 9.35
CA GLU A 40 -4.53 31.43 10.24
C GLU A 40 -4.54 30.99 11.71
N GLY A 41 -3.34 30.68 12.21
CA GLY A 41 -3.05 30.50 13.64
C GLY A 41 -2.30 29.20 13.94
N GLU A 42 -0.99 29.17 13.72
CA GLU A 42 -0.11 28.12 14.25
C GLU A 42 -0.21 28.07 15.77
N LYS A 43 -0.91 27.05 16.29
CA LYS A 43 -0.75 26.62 17.66
C LYS A 43 0.46 25.70 17.69
N GLU A 44 1.60 26.21 18.14
CA GLU A 44 2.77 25.37 18.42
C GLU A 44 2.58 24.67 19.77
N GLY A 45 2.48 23.33 19.78
CA GLY A 45 2.47 22.53 21.01
C GLY A 45 1.89 21.12 20.80
N PRO A 46 2.16 20.18 21.72
CA PRO A 46 1.69 18.79 21.63
C PRO A 46 0.18 18.63 21.52
N GLU A 47 -0.60 19.58 22.05
CA GLU A 47 -2.07 19.57 21.96
C GLU A 47 -2.56 19.93 20.55
N ALA A 48 -1.86 20.84 19.87
CA ALA A 48 -2.19 21.22 18.49
C ALA A 48 -1.86 20.09 17.51
N GLU A 49 -0.72 19.43 17.71
CA GLU A 49 -0.34 18.25 16.93
C GLU A 49 -1.34 17.10 17.10
N LEU A 50 -1.84 16.89 18.33
CA LEU A 50 -2.87 15.89 18.61
C LEU A 50 -4.21 16.20 17.94
N GLU A 51 -4.62 17.47 17.92
CA GLU A 51 -5.84 17.92 17.24
C GLU A 51 -5.73 17.77 15.71
N GLU A 52 -4.57 18.07 15.15
CA GLU A 52 -4.30 17.88 13.73
C GLU A 52 -4.35 16.40 13.35
N ILE A 53 -3.71 15.52 14.15
CA ILE A 53 -3.75 14.06 13.97
C ILE A 53 -5.19 13.53 14.06
N LYS A 54 -5.99 13.99 15.02
CA LYS A 54 -7.40 13.60 15.13
C LYS A 54 -8.20 14.02 13.91
N GLY A 55 -8.08 15.29 13.49
CA GLY A 55 -8.77 15.79 12.32
C GLY A 55 -8.42 15.00 11.05
N ALA A 56 -7.17 14.63 10.93
CA ALA A 56 -6.67 13.82 9.85
C ALA A 56 -7.25 12.39 9.85
N ILE A 57 -7.33 11.74 11.01
CA ILE A 57 -7.95 10.42 11.17
C ILE A 57 -9.45 10.49 10.86
N GLU A 58 -10.15 11.51 11.34
CA GLU A 58 -11.58 11.70 11.09
C GLU A 58 -11.86 11.90 9.60
N ASP A 59 -11.05 12.69 8.90
CA ASP A 59 -11.18 12.92 7.45
C ASP A 59 -10.91 11.62 6.65
N MET A 60 -9.91 10.84 7.05
CA MET A 60 -9.62 9.54 6.47
C MET A 60 -10.78 8.55 6.65
N ILE A 61 -11.33 8.44 7.86
CA ILE A 61 -12.48 7.59 8.14
C ILE A 61 -13.68 8.06 7.35
N PHE A 62 -13.93 9.37 7.30
CA PHE A 62 -15.06 9.95 6.58
C PHE A 62 -14.99 9.67 5.08
N THR A 63 -13.83 9.82 4.45
CA THR A 63 -13.64 9.64 3.00
C THR A 63 -13.60 8.19 2.57
N SER A 64 -13.15 7.28 3.45
CA SER A 64 -12.92 5.87 3.12
C SER A 64 -13.98 4.92 3.67
N ARG A 65 -14.91 5.41 4.52
CA ARG A 65 -15.95 4.57 5.12
C ARG A 65 -16.96 4.08 4.10
N ASP A 66 -17.46 2.88 4.31
CA ASP A 66 -18.70 2.40 3.70
C ASP A 66 -19.88 3.25 4.23
N ILE A 67 -20.71 3.78 3.34
CA ILE A 67 -21.80 4.72 3.70
C ILE A 67 -22.83 4.04 4.61
N ASP A 68 -23.11 2.76 4.35
CA ASP A 68 -24.12 1.99 5.11
C ASP A 68 -23.58 1.49 6.44
N LEU A 69 -22.29 1.12 6.50
CA LEU A 69 -21.64 0.58 7.70
C LEU A 69 -21.06 1.66 8.62
N GLY A 70 -20.74 2.83 8.08
CA GLY A 70 -20.15 3.95 8.81
C GLY A 70 -18.68 3.78 9.20
N TYR A 71 -18.05 2.67 8.82
CA TYR A 71 -16.63 2.38 9.06
C TYR A 71 -15.96 1.81 7.81
N ILE A 72 -14.62 1.68 7.83
CA ILE A 72 -13.83 1.10 6.73
C ILE A 72 -13.84 -0.43 6.85
N PRO A 73 -14.52 -1.17 5.95
CA PRO A 73 -14.60 -2.62 6.04
C PRO A 73 -13.34 -3.27 5.45
N TYR A 74 -12.24 -3.23 6.16
CA TYR A 74 -10.95 -3.80 5.71
C TYR A 74 -11.03 -5.29 5.37
N ASP A 75 -11.91 -6.03 6.05
CA ASP A 75 -12.18 -7.44 5.76
C ASP A 75 -12.73 -7.67 4.34
N LYS A 76 -13.39 -6.66 3.76
CA LYS A 76 -13.91 -6.71 2.38
C LYS A 76 -12.91 -6.27 1.32
N LEU A 77 -11.80 -5.59 1.71
CA LEU A 77 -10.83 -5.05 0.77
C LEU A 77 -10.24 -6.15 -0.13
N PHE A 78 -9.76 -7.24 0.47
CA PHE A 78 -9.16 -8.35 -0.29
C PHE A 78 -10.17 -9.05 -1.20
N SER A 79 -11.43 -9.15 -0.76
CA SER A 79 -12.52 -9.67 -1.57
C SER A 79 -12.81 -8.78 -2.77
N ALA A 80 -12.84 -7.46 -2.57
CA ALA A 80 -13.06 -6.47 -3.62
C ALA A 80 -11.94 -6.46 -4.67
N ILE A 81 -10.68 -6.52 -4.24
CA ILE A 81 -9.52 -6.61 -5.12
C ILE A 81 -9.60 -7.89 -5.97
N THR A 82 -9.90 -9.03 -5.34
CA THR A 82 -10.03 -10.31 -6.05
C THR A 82 -11.17 -10.29 -7.08
N GLU A 83 -12.29 -9.70 -6.74
CA GLU A 83 -13.43 -9.56 -7.66
C GLU A 83 -13.14 -8.59 -8.81
N GLY A 84 -12.45 -7.49 -8.53
CA GLY A 84 -11.96 -6.54 -9.54
C GLY A 84 -11.07 -7.24 -10.58
N GLN A 85 -10.12 -8.05 -10.13
CA GLN A 85 -9.24 -8.83 -11.01
C GLN A 85 -10.02 -9.79 -11.91
N LYS A 86 -11.02 -10.49 -11.38
CA LYS A 86 -11.89 -11.39 -12.18
C LYS A 86 -12.64 -10.62 -13.26
N ARG A 87 -13.10 -9.40 -12.97
CA ARG A 87 -13.81 -8.56 -13.93
C ARG A 87 -12.91 -8.07 -15.05
N VAL A 88 -11.66 -7.71 -14.74
CA VAL A 88 -10.67 -7.30 -15.75
C VAL A 88 -10.34 -8.45 -16.70
N GLN A 89 -10.33 -9.69 -16.21
CA GLN A 89 -10.05 -10.89 -17.03
C GLN A 89 -11.26 -11.36 -17.86
N GLN A 90 -12.48 -10.89 -17.55
CA GLN A 90 -13.65 -11.22 -18.35
C GLN A 90 -13.67 -10.36 -19.63
N PRO A 91 -13.90 -10.99 -20.82
CA PRO A 91 -14.08 -10.20 -22.04
C PRO A 91 -15.27 -9.26 -21.84
N SER A 92 -15.03 -7.97 -22.12
CA SER A 92 -16.07 -6.94 -22.02
C SER A 92 -17.33 -7.41 -22.73
N ARG A 93 -18.43 -7.58 -22.02
CA ARG A 93 -19.72 -7.74 -22.66
C ARG A 93 -19.97 -6.44 -23.43
N SER A 94 -19.89 -6.51 -24.75
CA SER A 94 -20.28 -5.41 -25.60
C SER A 94 -21.73 -5.06 -25.27
N SER A 95 -21.93 -3.97 -24.53
CA SER A 95 -23.24 -3.36 -24.43
C SER A 95 -23.63 -2.90 -25.83
N SER A 96 -24.65 -3.50 -26.40
CA SER A 96 -25.21 -3.09 -27.67
C SER A 96 -25.57 -1.60 -27.57
N GLY A 97 -24.83 -0.71 -28.23
CA GLY A 97 -25.21 0.68 -28.44
C GLY A 97 -24.19 1.76 -28.01
N GLY A 98 -23.03 1.43 -27.49
CA GLY A 98 -21.96 2.42 -27.23
C GLY A 98 -20.72 2.10 -28.04
N GLU A 99 -20.07 3.13 -28.59
CA GLU A 99 -18.75 2.95 -29.21
C GLU A 99 -17.79 2.34 -28.18
N SER A 100 -17.24 1.19 -28.53
CA SER A 100 -16.29 0.48 -27.68
C SER A 100 -15.02 1.33 -27.49
N LEU A 101 -14.69 1.68 -26.25
CA LEU A 101 -13.41 2.31 -25.89
C LEU A 101 -12.20 1.36 -26.05
N THR A 102 -12.38 0.20 -26.66
CA THR A 102 -11.30 -0.80 -26.85
C THR A 102 -10.11 -0.27 -27.64
N ASN A 103 -10.28 0.80 -28.41
CA ASN A 103 -9.23 1.47 -29.17
C ASN A 103 -8.74 2.77 -28.50
N ALA A 104 -9.14 3.04 -27.26
CA ALA A 104 -8.67 4.23 -26.55
C ALA A 104 -7.18 4.10 -26.24
N ILE A 105 -6.38 5.02 -26.75
CA ILE A 105 -4.96 5.13 -26.43
C ILE A 105 -4.82 6.07 -25.26
N TRP A 106 -4.48 5.51 -24.11
CA TRP A 106 -4.18 6.28 -22.92
C TRP A 106 -2.78 6.90 -23.03
N ARG A 107 -2.71 8.21 -22.90
CA ARG A 107 -1.44 8.95 -22.90
C ARG A 107 -1.32 9.72 -21.59
N THR A 108 -0.17 9.63 -20.96
CA THR A 108 0.16 10.46 -19.81
C THR A 108 0.16 11.94 -20.24
N ARG A 109 -0.58 12.77 -19.50
CA ARG A 109 -0.67 14.22 -19.72
C ARG A 109 0.14 15.04 -18.74
N GLY A 110 0.91 14.37 -17.90
CA GLY A 110 1.71 15.00 -16.87
C GLY A 110 0.91 15.32 -15.58
N PRO A 111 1.46 16.08 -14.66
CA PRO A 111 2.79 16.70 -14.75
C PRO A 111 3.92 15.66 -14.75
N ASN A 112 5.00 15.92 -15.47
CA ASN A 112 6.19 15.07 -15.53
C ASN A 112 7.44 15.71 -14.89
N ASN A 113 7.25 16.90 -14.32
CA ASN A 113 8.27 17.69 -13.63
C ASN A 113 8.03 17.78 -12.11
N VAL A 114 7.07 17.02 -11.59
CA VAL A 114 6.82 16.93 -10.15
C VAL A 114 7.36 15.58 -9.68
N GLY A 115 8.27 15.61 -8.70
CA GLY A 115 8.84 14.41 -8.11
C GLY A 115 7.78 13.58 -7.38
N GLY A 116 7.89 12.25 -7.49
CA GLY A 116 7.13 11.30 -6.67
C GLY A 116 7.92 10.88 -5.44
N ARG A 117 7.25 10.18 -4.51
CA ARG A 117 7.87 9.61 -3.31
C ARG A 117 8.27 8.16 -3.61
N THR A 118 9.59 7.90 -3.64
CA THR A 118 10.15 6.56 -3.78
C THR A 118 10.46 5.99 -2.41
N ARG A 119 10.07 4.75 -2.15
CA ARG A 119 10.30 4.08 -0.88
C ARG A 119 11.25 2.89 -1.00
N ALA A 120 11.15 2.13 -2.06
CA ALA A 120 12.00 0.97 -2.31
C ALA A 120 12.97 1.25 -3.46
N ILE A 121 14.22 0.85 -3.28
CA ILE A 121 15.25 0.88 -4.32
C ILE A 121 15.99 -0.46 -4.27
N MET A 122 16.15 -1.10 -5.42
CA MET A 122 16.88 -2.35 -5.55
C MET A 122 17.82 -2.26 -6.76
N ILE A 123 19.08 -2.61 -6.55
CA ILE A 123 20.06 -2.81 -7.61
C ILE A 123 19.85 -4.22 -8.16
N ASP A 124 19.72 -4.34 -9.46
CA ASP A 124 19.53 -5.63 -10.11
C ASP A 124 20.88 -6.38 -10.23
N GLU A 125 21.01 -7.45 -9.47
CA GLU A 125 22.23 -8.27 -9.46
C GLU A 125 22.37 -9.13 -10.72
N SER A 126 21.33 -9.22 -11.56
CA SER A 126 21.42 -9.89 -12.86
C SER A 126 22.14 -9.05 -13.92
N ASP A 127 22.25 -7.73 -13.69
CA ASP A 127 23.05 -6.84 -14.52
C ASP A 127 24.50 -6.82 -14.03
N PRO A 128 25.47 -7.30 -14.83
CA PRO A 128 26.91 -7.32 -14.45
C PRO A 128 27.48 -5.94 -14.16
N ASN A 129 26.93 -4.89 -14.74
CA ASN A 129 27.37 -3.51 -14.52
C ASN A 129 26.65 -2.84 -13.36
N ARG A 130 25.58 -3.46 -12.82
CA ARG A 130 24.75 -2.91 -11.74
C ARG A 130 24.14 -1.54 -12.05
N ASN A 131 23.90 -1.28 -13.33
CA ASN A 131 23.28 -0.05 -13.81
C ASN A 131 21.75 -0.16 -13.88
N ARG A 132 21.22 -1.40 -13.90
CA ARG A 132 19.79 -1.66 -13.85
C ARG A 132 19.27 -1.47 -12.44
N ILE A 133 18.29 -0.57 -12.29
CA ILE A 133 17.71 -0.19 -10.99
C ILE A 133 16.21 -0.37 -11.02
N TRP A 134 15.70 -0.95 -9.95
CA TRP A 134 14.28 -1.05 -9.66
C TRP A 134 13.90 -0.05 -8.57
N ILE A 135 12.76 0.59 -8.71
CA ILE A 135 12.20 1.46 -7.68
C ILE A 135 10.75 1.14 -7.42
N GLY A 136 10.37 1.25 -6.15
CA GLY A 136 8.99 1.17 -5.67
C GLY A 136 8.51 2.54 -5.23
N SER A 137 7.44 3.02 -5.85
CA SER A 137 6.81 4.28 -5.51
C SER A 137 5.70 4.07 -4.48
N VAL A 138 5.49 5.07 -3.61
CA VAL A 138 4.46 5.04 -2.57
C VAL A 138 3.05 4.92 -3.15
N SER A 139 2.81 5.46 -4.34
CA SER A 139 1.49 5.40 -5.01
C SER A 139 1.60 5.27 -6.53
N GLY A 140 2.79 4.97 -7.05
CA GLY A 140 3.07 4.89 -8.49
C GLY A 140 3.37 3.49 -9.02
N GLY A 141 3.44 2.47 -8.14
CA GLY A 141 3.80 1.11 -8.49
C GLY A 141 5.30 0.89 -8.63
N VAL A 142 5.68 -0.16 -9.36
CA VAL A 142 7.08 -0.56 -9.61
C VAL A 142 7.56 -0.01 -10.94
N TRP A 143 8.77 0.50 -10.95
CA TRP A 143 9.45 1.03 -12.12
C TRP A 143 10.86 0.46 -12.22
N ARG A 144 11.37 0.35 -13.44
CA ARG A 144 12.73 -0.09 -13.70
C ARG A 144 13.37 0.77 -14.79
N THR A 145 14.65 1.07 -14.61
CA THR A 145 15.51 1.56 -15.71
C THR A 145 16.57 0.52 -16.05
N GLU A 146 16.93 0.42 -17.30
CA GLU A 146 17.97 -0.52 -17.75
C GLU A 146 19.38 0.06 -17.49
N ASP A 147 19.51 1.39 -17.44
CA ASP A 147 20.80 2.05 -17.20
C ASP A 147 20.61 3.42 -16.53
N ILE A 148 20.91 3.46 -15.22
CA ILE A 148 20.82 4.69 -14.41
C ILE A 148 21.93 5.69 -14.72
N THR A 149 23.00 5.29 -15.41
CA THR A 149 24.14 6.16 -15.72
C THR A 149 23.87 7.09 -16.90
N GLN A 150 22.78 6.88 -17.64
CA GLN A 150 22.37 7.76 -18.72
C GLN A 150 22.05 9.17 -18.20
N ALA A 151 22.32 10.19 -19.00
CA ALA A 151 21.97 11.57 -18.65
C ALA A 151 20.46 11.78 -18.46
N ASP A 152 19.64 10.97 -19.15
CA ASP A 152 18.17 10.93 -19.02
C ASP A 152 17.72 9.45 -18.96
N PRO A 153 17.79 8.80 -17.80
CA PRO A 153 17.43 7.40 -17.65
C PRO A 153 15.95 7.16 -18.00
N GLN A 154 15.71 6.22 -18.88
CA GLN A 154 14.36 5.86 -19.28
C GLN A 154 13.75 4.88 -18.27
N TRP A 155 12.66 5.29 -17.65
CA TRP A 155 11.94 4.50 -16.65
C TRP A 155 10.75 3.79 -17.28
N LYS A 156 10.69 2.48 -17.12
CA LYS A 156 9.58 1.64 -17.56
C LYS A 156 8.74 1.24 -16.35
N LYS A 157 7.44 1.55 -16.38
CA LYS A 157 6.49 1.05 -15.39
C LYS A 157 6.24 -0.44 -15.61
N LEU A 158 6.33 -1.22 -14.53
CA LEU A 158 6.02 -2.65 -14.50
C LEU A 158 4.63 -2.83 -13.89
N THR A 159 3.75 -3.51 -14.61
CA THR A 159 2.36 -3.67 -14.19
C THR A 159 2.24 -4.89 -13.30
N LEU A 160 1.92 -4.69 -12.03
CA LEU A 160 1.68 -5.77 -11.06
C LEU A 160 0.37 -6.53 -11.29
N GLN A 161 -0.43 -6.16 -12.29
CA GLN A 161 -1.78 -6.70 -12.53
C GLN A 161 -2.72 -6.56 -11.32
N VAL A 162 -2.45 -5.62 -10.46
CA VAL A 162 -3.21 -5.27 -9.26
C VAL A 162 -3.33 -3.77 -9.20
N ASP A 163 -4.45 -3.27 -8.72
CA ASP A 163 -4.70 -1.84 -8.58
C ASP A 163 -3.94 -1.20 -7.40
N ASN A 164 -3.23 -2.00 -6.60
CA ASN A 164 -2.43 -1.47 -5.50
C ASN A 164 -1.07 -1.00 -6.01
N LEU A 165 -0.83 0.29 -5.93
CA LEU A 165 0.38 0.96 -6.39
C LEU A 165 1.33 1.35 -5.25
N ALA A 166 0.96 1.08 -3.99
CA ALA A 166 1.78 1.38 -2.82
C ALA A 166 2.83 0.30 -2.62
N ILE A 167 4.07 0.58 -2.98
CA ILE A 167 5.19 -0.36 -2.87
C ILE A 167 6.02 -0.02 -1.64
N GLY A 168 6.05 -0.95 -0.68
CA GLY A 168 6.84 -0.84 0.54
C GLY A 168 8.29 -1.25 0.34
N CYS A 169 8.51 -2.40 -0.30
CA CYS A 169 9.83 -2.99 -0.50
C CYS A 169 9.93 -3.82 -1.79
N ILE A 170 11.16 -4.05 -2.25
CA ILE A 170 11.48 -4.91 -3.40
C ILE A 170 12.69 -5.76 -3.03
N ALA A 171 12.63 -7.07 -3.28
CA ALA A 171 13.73 -7.99 -3.04
C ALA A 171 13.94 -8.95 -4.22
N GLN A 172 15.20 -9.20 -4.57
CA GLN A 172 15.60 -10.18 -5.57
C GLN A 172 16.06 -11.46 -4.88
N ASP A 173 15.73 -12.62 -5.44
CA ASP A 173 16.19 -13.91 -4.95
C ASP A 173 17.64 -14.14 -5.39
N PRO A 174 18.59 -14.25 -4.45
CA PRO A 174 20.01 -14.45 -4.79
C PRO A 174 20.28 -15.81 -5.45
N ASN A 175 19.38 -16.79 -5.33
CA ASN A 175 19.52 -18.09 -5.97
C ASN A 175 18.93 -18.14 -7.39
N ASN A 176 18.01 -17.22 -7.69
CA ASN A 176 17.42 -17.06 -9.03
C ASN A 176 17.12 -15.59 -9.29
N LEU A 177 18.07 -14.89 -9.91
CA LEU A 177 18.01 -13.45 -10.13
C LEU A 177 16.82 -12.98 -11.01
N GLN A 178 16.09 -13.89 -11.66
CA GLN A 178 14.83 -13.56 -12.35
C GLN A 178 13.63 -13.53 -11.40
N THR A 179 13.80 -14.00 -10.16
CA THR A 179 12.75 -14.01 -9.16
C THR A 179 12.80 -12.74 -8.31
N ILE A 180 11.72 -11.96 -8.37
CA ILE A 180 11.58 -10.69 -7.65
C ILE A 180 10.34 -10.76 -6.75
N TYR A 181 10.47 -10.28 -5.54
CA TYR A 181 9.38 -10.12 -4.60
C TYR A 181 9.11 -8.64 -4.37
N VAL A 182 7.84 -8.28 -4.28
CA VAL A 182 7.38 -6.91 -4.00
C VAL A 182 6.40 -6.95 -2.85
N GLY A 183 6.72 -6.26 -1.77
CA GLY A 183 5.83 -6.00 -0.66
C GLY A 183 5.06 -4.70 -0.85
N THR A 184 3.77 -4.72 -0.49
CA THR A 184 2.87 -3.58 -0.69
C THR A 184 2.41 -3.00 0.64
N GLY A 185 1.90 -1.77 0.57
CA GLY A 185 1.37 -1.01 1.69
C GLY A 185 2.32 0.04 2.22
N GLU A 186 1.74 1.12 2.70
CA GLU A 186 2.45 2.22 3.34
C GLU A 186 2.30 2.10 4.85
N GLY A 187 3.20 1.37 5.51
CA GLY A 187 3.12 1.01 6.93
C GLY A 187 3.46 2.12 7.92
N PHE A 188 3.50 3.38 7.50
CA PHE A 188 3.72 4.52 8.40
C PHE A 188 2.40 5.25 8.65
N PRO A 189 2.14 5.64 9.90
CA PRO A 189 0.92 6.37 10.24
C PRO A 189 0.96 7.77 9.62
N ASN A 190 0.28 7.93 8.50
CA ASN A 190 -0.02 9.20 7.84
C ASN A 190 -1.44 9.12 7.27
N VAL A 191 -2.06 10.28 7.09
CA VAL A 191 -3.48 10.41 6.72
C VAL A 191 -3.80 9.81 5.36
N ASP A 192 -2.82 9.81 4.46
CA ASP A 192 -2.92 9.33 3.08
C ASP A 192 -2.27 7.96 2.87
N ALA A 193 -1.98 7.23 3.95
CA ALA A 193 -1.36 5.91 3.87
C ALA A 193 -2.25 4.91 3.12
N VAL A 194 -1.69 4.30 2.10
CA VAL A 194 -2.39 3.30 1.28
C VAL A 194 -2.14 1.91 1.85
N THR A 195 -3.22 1.25 2.26
CA THR A 195 -3.18 -0.16 2.68
C THR A 195 -2.71 -1.04 1.53
N GLY A 196 -1.77 -1.93 1.81
CA GLY A 196 -1.24 -2.86 0.84
C GLY A 196 -2.16 -4.06 0.57
N ALA A 197 -1.70 -4.90 -0.35
CA ALA A 197 -2.38 -6.12 -0.75
C ALA A 197 -1.52 -7.38 -0.51
N GLY A 198 -0.51 -7.30 0.36
CA GLY A 198 0.41 -8.40 0.61
C GLY A 198 1.63 -8.40 -0.30
N ILE A 199 2.10 -9.60 -0.66
CA ILE A 199 3.34 -9.81 -1.42
C ILE A 199 3.03 -10.32 -2.83
N PHE A 200 3.70 -9.73 -3.81
CA PHE A 200 3.71 -10.17 -5.20
C PHE A 200 5.06 -10.78 -5.56
N LYS A 201 5.02 -11.84 -6.37
CA LYS A 201 6.19 -12.56 -6.86
C LYS A 201 6.20 -12.58 -8.38
N SER A 202 7.32 -12.25 -8.97
CA SER A 202 7.66 -12.52 -10.36
C SER A 202 8.72 -13.61 -10.42
N THR A 203 8.72 -14.43 -11.48
CA THR A 203 9.76 -15.41 -11.77
C THR A 203 10.37 -15.20 -13.17
N ASP A 204 10.04 -14.09 -13.81
CA ASP A 204 10.38 -13.74 -15.19
C ASP A 204 10.85 -12.28 -15.32
N ASP A 205 11.66 -11.83 -14.35
CA ASP A 205 12.25 -10.49 -14.33
C ASP A 205 11.20 -9.36 -14.42
N GLY A 206 10.07 -9.56 -13.73
CA GLY A 206 8.98 -8.57 -13.63
C GLY A 206 8.08 -8.48 -14.85
N ALA A 207 8.17 -9.42 -15.79
CA ALA A 207 7.27 -9.45 -16.94
C ALA A 207 5.86 -9.86 -16.54
N THR A 208 5.73 -10.84 -15.64
CA THR A 208 4.45 -11.23 -15.03
C THR A 208 4.56 -11.31 -13.50
N TRP A 209 3.42 -11.15 -12.81
CA TRP A 209 3.36 -11.14 -11.36
C TRP A 209 2.27 -12.05 -10.83
N THR A 210 2.58 -12.77 -9.78
CA THR A 210 1.63 -13.60 -9.03
C THR A 210 1.46 -13.04 -7.63
N TRP A 211 0.23 -12.77 -7.23
CA TRP A 211 -0.10 -12.43 -5.85
C TRP A 211 -0.05 -13.67 -4.98
N LEU A 212 0.83 -13.72 -3.98
CA LEU A 212 0.95 -14.86 -3.08
C LEU A 212 -0.32 -15.03 -2.24
N ALA A 213 -1.00 -16.16 -2.44
CA ALA A 213 -2.28 -16.44 -1.78
C ALA A 213 -2.19 -16.44 -0.25
N SER A 214 -1.06 -16.89 0.29
CA SER A 214 -0.74 -16.92 1.72
C SER A 214 -0.68 -15.55 2.38
N THR A 215 -0.52 -14.48 1.59
CA THR A 215 -0.39 -13.09 2.08
C THR A 215 -1.67 -12.26 1.90
N LYS A 216 -2.77 -12.87 1.44
CA LYS A 216 -4.07 -12.21 1.23
C LYS A 216 -4.86 -12.08 2.55
N ASN A 217 -4.27 -11.44 3.53
CA ASN A 217 -4.87 -11.26 4.86
C ASN A 217 -4.30 -10.02 5.55
N SER A 218 -4.89 -9.61 6.67
CA SER A 218 -4.53 -8.41 7.41
C SER A 218 -3.10 -8.40 7.98
N THR A 219 -2.49 -9.57 8.19
CA THR A 219 -1.10 -9.66 8.64
C THR A 219 -0.13 -9.01 7.65
N PHE A 220 -0.46 -9.05 6.34
CA PHE A 220 0.36 -8.54 5.25
C PHE A 220 -0.20 -7.26 4.62
N GLU A 221 -1.08 -6.53 5.29
CA GLU A 221 -1.58 -5.24 4.80
C GLU A 221 -0.48 -4.21 4.57
N ASN A 222 0.60 -4.27 5.36
CA ASN A 222 1.76 -3.40 5.21
C ASN A 222 3.03 -4.21 5.36
N VAL A 223 3.74 -4.41 4.25
CA VAL A 223 5.01 -5.13 4.19
C VAL A 223 6.14 -4.11 4.05
N HIS A 224 6.92 -3.94 5.10
CA HIS A 224 7.99 -2.95 5.18
C HIS A 224 9.28 -3.39 4.52
N GLU A 225 9.60 -4.69 4.67
CA GLU A 225 10.86 -5.25 4.18
C GLU A 225 10.65 -6.71 3.79
N ILE A 226 11.34 -7.14 2.74
CA ILE A 226 11.47 -8.54 2.33
C ILE A 226 12.95 -8.83 2.16
N TYR A 227 13.40 -9.93 2.73
CA TYR A 227 14.76 -10.44 2.54
C TYR A 227 14.70 -11.91 2.11
N VAL A 228 15.38 -12.24 1.03
CA VAL A 228 15.54 -13.62 0.55
C VAL A 228 16.93 -14.10 0.87
N HIS A 229 17.02 -15.11 1.71
CA HIS A 229 18.29 -15.67 2.13
C HIS A 229 18.80 -16.72 1.12
N THR A 230 20.13 -16.93 1.08
CA THR A 230 20.77 -17.89 0.16
C THR A 230 20.38 -19.36 0.37
N ASN A 231 19.79 -19.70 1.53
CA ASN A 231 19.22 -21.02 1.78
C ASN A 231 17.78 -21.19 1.21
N GLY A 232 17.21 -20.15 0.60
CA GLY A 232 15.87 -20.14 0.02
C GLY A 232 14.78 -19.66 0.98
N ASP A 233 15.09 -19.38 2.25
CA ASP A 233 14.13 -18.81 3.18
C ASP A 233 13.82 -17.35 2.83
N ILE A 234 12.56 -16.97 2.99
CA ILE A 234 12.10 -15.59 2.80
C ILE A 234 11.67 -15.04 4.15
N TYR A 235 12.13 -13.86 4.47
CA TYR A 235 11.73 -13.12 5.65
C TYR A 235 10.94 -11.89 5.24
N ALA A 236 9.82 -11.62 5.93
CA ALA A 236 8.98 -10.45 5.70
C ALA A 236 8.72 -9.72 7.01
N GLY A 237 9.09 -8.46 7.06
CA GLY A 237 8.73 -7.54 8.14
C GLY A 237 7.39 -6.87 7.84
N THR A 238 6.41 -7.04 8.72
CA THR A 238 5.06 -6.49 8.55
C THR A 238 4.62 -5.68 9.76
N SER A 239 3.69 -4.73 9.58
CA SER A 239 3.17 -3.90 10.68
C SER A 239 2.42 -4.73 11.73
N VAL A 240 1.67 -5.74 11.31
CA VAL A 240 0.77 -6.52 12.16
C VAL A 240 1.40 -7.82 12.61
N GLY A 241 2.05 -8.56 11.71
CA GLY A 241 2.63 -9.88 12.01
C GLY A 241 4.05 -9.83 12.57
N GLY A 242 4.70 -8.66 12.58
CA GLY A 242 6.11 -8.54 12.93
C GLY A 242 7.01 -9.18 11.89
N LEU A 243 8.02 -9.93 12.32
CA LEU A 243 8.92 -10.67 11.44
C LEU A 243 8.37 -12.09 11.18
N LEU A 244 8.11 -12.38 9.94
CA LEU A 244 7.60 -13.67 9.47
C LEU A 244 8.62 -14.34 8.56
N ARG A 245 8.63 -15.68 8.54
CA ARG A 245 9.52 -16.49 7.72
C ARG A 245 8.72 -17.48 6.87
N SER A 246 9.10 -17.62 5.62
CA SER A 246 8.63 -18.67 4.72
C SER A 246 9.79 -19.56 4.29
N LYS A 247 9.57 -20.88 4.30
CA LYS A 247 10.53 -21.90 3.87
C LYS A 247 10.15 -22.54 2.52
N ASP A 248 9.05 -22.12 1.95
CA ASP A 248 8.41 -22.69 0.76
C ASP A 248 8.10 -21.62 -0.30
N ALA A 249 9.03 -20.69 -0.46
CA ALA A 249 8.97 -19.61 -1.47
C ALA A 249 7.70 -18.73 -1.39
N GLY A 250 7.19 -18.52 -0.18
CA GLY A 250 6.01 -17.70 0.10
C GLY A 250 4.70 -18.47 0.12
N GLY A 251 4.73 -19.80 0.15
CA GLY A 251 3.53 -20.63 0.24
C GLY A 251 2.87 -20.59 1.62
N THR A 252 3.69 -20.64 2.68
CA THR A 252 3.26 -20.53 4.08
C THR A 252 4.22 -19.63 4.88
N TRP A 253 3.75 -19.11 6.03
CA TRP A 253 4.52 -18.19 6.89
C TRP A 253 4.41 -18.57 8.37
N GLU A 254 5.53 -18.52 9.07
CA GLU A 254 5.66 -18.78 10.51
C GLU A 254 6.30 -17.60 11.24
#